data_e5c22c04fd5f4fe1b6f740a17e64bcd3
#
_entry.id   e5c22c04fd5f4fe1b6f740a17e64bcd3
#
_cell.length_a   1.000
_cell.length_b   1.000
_cell.length_c   1.000
_cell.angle_alpha   90.00
_cell.angle_beta   90.00
_cell.angle_gamma   90.00
#
_symmetry.space_group_name_H-M   'P 1'
#
loop_
_entity.id
_entity.type
_entity.pdbx_description
1 polymer ?
#
loop_
_entity_poly.entity_id
_entity_poly.type
_entity_poly.pdbx_seq_one_letter_code
_entity_poly.pdbx_strand_id
1 'polypeptide(L)'
;KKKPYTVKFPTNNKTELKNKPVSVPLKTEENSIKNPFVIPGIKKLHVDPRLNPDNSFTNYIEGECNRLARSAGEAVADKPGGTAFNPLFIYGDSGLGKTHLSQAIGIKVKEQYPEKTVLYVNANKFQTQFVESIRNNNKNDFLHFYQMIDTLIIDDIHELAGKEKTQDIFFHIFNHLHQTGKQLILTSDKPPIELQGIEQRLISRFKWGLSADLQAPDLETRIKIL
;
A
#
# COMPACT_ATOMS: atom_id res chain seq x y z
N LYS A 1 14.07 -81.06 33.41
CA LYS A 1 13.73 -81.27 31.97
C LYS A 1 12.36 -80.65 31.72
N LYS A 2 12.31 -79.45 31.13
CA LYS A 2 11.08 -78.76 30.73
C LYS A 2 10.83 -79.06 29.26
N LYS A 3 9.63 -79.56 28.94
CA LYS A 3 9.17 -79.80 27.55
C LYS A 3 8.76 -78.45 26.89
N PRO A 4 9.00 -78.27 25.60
CA PRO A 4 8.54 -77.06 24.89
C PRO A 4 7.04 -77.20 24.53
N TYR A 5 6.32 -76.05 24.67
CA TYR A 5 4.94 -75.89 24.24
C TYR A 5 4.87 -75.54 22.78
N THR A 6 4.12 -76.33 22.00
CA THR A 6 3.83 -76.07 20.59
C THR A 6 2.45 -75.39 20.49
N VAL A 7 2.38 -74.21 20.02
CA VAL A 7 1.14 -73.47 19.74
C VAL A 7 0.72 -73.75 18.28
N LYS A 8 -0.43 -74.39 18.10
CA LYS A 8 -1.06 -74.66 16.80
C LYS A 8 -1.98 -73.45 16.47
N PHE A 9 -1.74 -72.82 15.35
CA PHE A 9 -2.66 -71.83 14.78
C PHE A 9 -3.68 -72.57 13.87
N PRO A 10 -4.96 -72.12 13.87
CA PRO A 10 -5.96 -72.73 12.96
C PRO A 10 -5.79 -72.12 11.57
N THR A 11 -5.67 -72.97 10.56
CA THR A 11 -5.76 -72.66 9.14
C THR A 11 -7.23 -72.47 8.80
N ASN A 12 -7.58 -71.25 8.33
CA ASN A 12 -8.90 -71.00 7.79
C ASN A 12 -8.86 -70.60 6.32
N ASN A 13 -9.81 -71.13 5.63
CA ASN A 13 -10.03 -71.35 4.22
C ASN A 13 -9.84 -70.09 3.33
N LYS A 14 -9.39 -70.39 2.12
CA LYS A 14 -9.33 -69.57 0.92
C LYS A 14 -10.70 -68.97 0.59
N THR A 15 -10.72 -67.64 0.52
CA THR A 15 -11.69 -66.91 -0.30
C THR A 15 -10.89 -66.02 -1.25
N GLU A 16 -11.00 -66.28 -2.55
CA GLU A 16 -10.38 -65.51 -3.61
C GLU A 16 -10.98 -64.10 -3.65
N LEU A 17 -10.22 -63.10 -3.20
CA LEU A 17 -10.51 -61.69 -3.46
C LEU A 17 -9.71 -61.22 -4.67
N LYS A 18 -10.42 -60.95 -5.75
CA LYS A 18 -9.89 -60.33 -6.96
C LYS A 18 -9.24 -58.97 -6.59
N ASN A 19 -7.91 -58.92 -6.61
CA ASN A 19 -7.15 -57.67 -6.51
C ASN A 19 -7.35 -56.82 -7.75
N LYS A 20 -8.22 -55.81 -7.68
CA LYS A 20 -8.12 -54.63 -8.55
C LYS A 20 -7.05 -53.71 -7.94
N PRO A 21 -6.08 -53.23 -8.73
CA PRO A 21 -5.14 -52.23 -8.24
C PRO A 21 -5.88 -50.90 -7.98
N VAL A 22 -5.99 -50.52 -6.70
CA VAL A 22 -6.43 -49.18 -6.32
C VAL A 22 -5.23 -48.27 -6.51
N SER A 23 -5.23 -47.54 -7.61
CA SER A 23 -4.30 -46.42 -7.80
C SER A 23 -4.71 -45.29 -6.87
N VAL A 24 -4.02 -45.17 -5.74
CA VAL A 24 -4.07 -43.99 -4.89
C VAL A 24 -3.27 -42.91 -5.61
N PRO A 25 -3.85 -41.77 -6.00
CA PRO A 25 -3.07 -40.66 -6.55
C PRO A 25 -2.16 -40.15 -5.42
N LEU A 26 -0.85 -40.37 -5.56
CA LEU A 26 0.16 -39.65 -4.79
C LEU A 26 0.00 -38.17 -5.10
N LYS A 27 -0.66 -37.44 -4.18
CA LYS A 27 -0.49 -35.99 -4.13
C LYS A 27 0.96 -35.73 -3.78
N THR A 28 1.77 -35.41 -4.78
CA THR A 28 3.04 -34.74 -4.57
C THR A 28 2.73 -33.38 -3.95
N GLU A 29 2.73 -33.31 -2.63
CA GLU A 29 2.88 -32.04 -1.96
C GLU A 29 4.29 -31.55 -2.28
N GLU A 30 4.39 -30.64 -3.23
CA GLU A 30 5.59 -29.83 -3.38
C GLU A 30 5.84 -29.17 -2.02
N ASN A 31 6.89 -29.59 -1.35
CA ASN A 31 7.46 -28.91 -0.18
C ASN A 31 8.07 -27.58 -0.62
N SER A 32 7.25 -26.66 -1.12
CA SER A 32 7.61 -25.27 -1.17
C SER A 32 7.59 -24.77 0.27
N ILE A 33 8.73 -24.31 0.77
CA ILE A 33 8.83 -23.62 2.06
C ILE A 33 7.82 -22.46 1.97
N LYS A 34 6.66 -22.66 2.62
CA LYS A 34 5.61 -21.64 2.66
C LYS A 34 6.20 -20.46 3.42
N ASN A 35 6.32 -19.31 2.72
CA ASN A 35 6.71 -18.07 3.37
C ASN A 35 5.77 -17.84 4.56
N PRO A 36 6.25 -17.81 5.82
CA PRO A 36 5.41 -17.71 7.01
C PRO A 36 4.63 -16.39 7.07
N PHE A 37 4.97 -15.41 6.19
CA PHE A 37 4.28 -14.14 6.06
C PHE A 37 3.18 -14.13 4.99
N VAL A 38 3.01 -15.22 4.23
CA VAL A 38 1.90 -15.39 3.30
C VAL A 38 0.83 -16.25 3.97
N ILE A 39 -0.22 -15.63 4.47
CA ILE A 39 -1.39 -16.34 4.98
C ILE A 39 -2.23 -16.80 3.78
N PRO A 40 -2.32 -18.12 3.49
CA PRO A 40 -3.12 -18.60 2.38
C PRO A 40 -4.60 -18.28 2.66
N GLY A 41 -5.24 -17.53 1.78
CA GLY A 41 -6.68 -17.28 1.87
C GLY A 41 -7.11 -15.87 2.30
N ILE A 42 -6.19 -14.92 2.50
CA ILE A 42 -6.59 -13.52 2.56
C ILE A 42 -7.08 -13.14 1.17
N LYS A 43 -8.40 -13.18 0.97
CA LYS A 43 -9.06 -12.47 -0.12
C LYS A 43 -8.55 -11.04 -0.05
N LYS A 44 -8.07 -10.48 -1.18
CA LYS A 44 -7.63 -9.08 -1.27
C LYS A 44 -8.63 -8.23 -0.53
N LEU A 45 -8.17 -7.52 0.50
CA LEU A 45 -9.02 -6.68 1.31
C LEU A 45 -9.61 -5.62 0.36
N HIS A 46 -10.93 -5.60 0.24
CA HIS A 46 -11.61 -4.56 -0.53
C HIS A 46 -11.57 -3.28 0.32
N VAL A 47 -10.48 -2.51 0.16
CA VAL A 47 -10.29 -1.24 0.85
C VAL A 47 -11.01 -0.17 0.02
N ASP A 48 -11.91 0.58 0.66
CA ASP A 48 -12.46 1.80 0.07
C ASP A 48 -11.31 2.80 -0.15
N PRO A 49 -11.00 3.19 -1.39
CA PRO A 49 -9.88 4.07 -1.70
C PRO A 49 -10.09 5.50 -1.16
N ARG A 50 -11.31 5.88 -0.78
CA ARG A 50 -11.70 7.21 -0.27
C ARG A 50 -11.35 8.36 -1.22
N LEU A 51 -11.41 8.10 -2.52
CA LEU A 51 -11.18 9.08 -3.57
C LEU A 51 -12.49 9.78 -3.92
N ASN A 52 -12.44 11.08 -4.14
CA ASN A 52 -13.58 11.82 -4.70
C ASN A 52 -13.54 11.70 -6.23
N PRO A 53 -14.54 11.12 -6.88
CA PRO A 53 -14.57 10.95 -8.35
C PRO A 53 -14.43 12.25 -9.13
N ASP A 54 -14.84 13.39 -8.55
CA ASP A 54 -14.75 14.70 -9.19
C ASP A 54 -13.31 15.20 -9.32
N ASN A 55 -12.39 14.67 -8.51
CA ASN A 55 -10.98 15.03 -8.53
C ASN A 55 -10.19 14.16 -9.51
N SER A 56 -10.60 14.11 -10.78
CA SER A 56 -9.93 13.35 -11.85
C SER A 56 -8.97 14.23 -12.66
N PHE A 57 -8.08 13.61 -13.45
CA PHE A 57 -7.23 14.32 -14.41
C PHE A 57 -8.04 15.07 -15.49
N THR A 58 -9.26 14.62 -15.79
CA THR A 58 -10.13 15.29 -16.77
C THR A 58 -10.61 16.65 -16.28
N ASN A 59 -10.77 16.80 -14.96
CA ASN A 59 -11.20 18.05 -14.32
C ASN A 59 -10.03 18.88 -13.81
N TYR A 60 -8.78 18.37 -13.92
CA TYR A 60 -7.58 19.07 -13.50
C TYR A 60 -7.00 19.88 -14.65
N ILE A 61 -7.21 21.19 -14.64
CA ILE A 61 -6.75 22.08 -15.70
C ILE A 61 -5.22 22.21 -15.65
N GLU A 62 -4.57 21.94 -16.79
CA GLU A 62 -3.13 22.11 -16.95
C GLU A 62 -2.78 23.56 -17.27
N GLY A 63 -1.73 24.05 -16.62
CA GLY A 63 -1.07 25.32 -16.88
C GLY A 63 0.43 25.21 -16.61
N GLU A 64 1.19 26.25 -16.92
CA GLU A 64 2.63 26.30 -16.60
C GLU A 64 2.89 26.05 -15.11
N CYS A 65 1.98 26.56 -14.26
CA CYS A 65 2.06 26.51 -12.81
C CYS A 65 2.02 25.07 -12.22
N ASN A 66 1.53 24.10 -12.97
CA ASN A 66 1.34 22.73 -12.48
C ASN A 66 1.81 21.63 -13.46
N ARG A 67 2.36 22.00 -14.62
CA ARG A 67 2.72 21.06 -15.69
C ARG A 67 3.65 19.94 -15.22
N LEU A 68 4.71 20.28 -14.46
CA LEU A 68 5.65 19.30 -13.95
C LEU A 68 4.96 18.30 -13.03
N ALA A 69 4.19 18.79 -12.06
CA ALA A 69 3.50 17.95 -11.09
C ALA A 69 2.45 17.06 -11.75
N ARG A 70 1.70 17.59 -12.73
CA ARG A 70 0.73 16.83 -13.51
C ARG A 70 1.40 15.73 -14.33
N SER A 71 2.43 16.06 -15.11
CA SER A 71 3.15 15.07 -15.93
C SER A 71 3.79 13.96 -15.08
N ALA A 72 4.37 14.33 -13.93
CA ALA A 72 4.90 13.35 -12.98
C ALA A 72 3.79 12.46 -12.40
N GLY A 73 2.64 13.05 -12.07
CA GLY A 73 1.47 12.32 -11.59
C GLY A 73 0.94 11.33 -12.60
N GLU A 74 0.87 11.71 -13.88
CA GLU A 74 0.46 10.80 -14.98
C GLU A 74 1.44 9.65 -15.13
N ALA A 75 2.75 9.91 -15.12
CA ALA A 75 3.79 8.87 -15.19
C ALA A 75 3.73 7.90 -14.00
N VAL A 76 3.45 8.41 -12.79
CA VAL A 76 3.23 7.58 -11.60
C VAL A 76 1.97 6.73 -11.74
N ALA A 77 0.89 7.31 -12.25
CA ALA A 77 -0.36 6.58 -12.45
C ALA A 77 -0.21 5.45 -13.50
N ASP A 78 0.55 5.71 -14.57
CA ASP A 78 0.80 4.72 -15.61
C ASP A 78 1.71 3.56 -15.14
N LYS A 79 2.60 3.80 -14.17
CA LYS A 79 3.50 2.77 -13.64
C LYS A 79 3.75 2.97 -12.14
N PRO A 80 2.76 2.71 -11.27
CA PRO A 80 2.89 2.98 -9.84
C PRO A 80 3.94 2.07 -9.19
N GLY A 81 4.91 2.70 -8.48
CA GLY A 81 6.07 2.06 -7.88
C GLY A 81 7.19 1.70 -8.87
N GLY A 82 6.98 1.89 -10.17
CA GLY A 82 7.96 1.55 -11.22
C GLY A 82 8.70 2.76 -11.80
N THR A 83 8.46 3.97 -11.30
CA THR A 83 9.16 5.19 -11.70
C THR A 83 10.17 5.61 -10.64
N ALA A 84 11.10 6.51 -11.01
CA ALA A 84 11.99 7.17 -10.04
C ALA A 84 11.26 8.17 -9.12
N PHE A 85 9.97 8.43 -9.37
CA PHE A 85 9.14 9.39 -8.62
C PHE A 85 8.48 8.72 -7.40
N ASN A 86 9.27 8.10 -6.55
CA ASN A 86 8.79 7.42 -5.35
C ASN A 86 9.64 7.80 -4.12
N PRO A 87 9.10 8.63 -3.20
CA PRO A 87 7.76 9.22 -3.22
C PRO A 87 7.60 10.33 -4.28
N LEU A 88 6.36 10.55 -4.74
CA LEU A 88 5.98 11.80 -5.39
C LEU A 88 5.53 12.78 -4.30
N PHE A 89 6.28 13.85 -4.11
CA PHE A 89 5.99 14.87 -3.11
C PHE A 89 5.48 16.13 -3.81
N ILE A 90 4.19 16.45 -3.64
CA ILE A 90 3.52 17.60 -4.26
C ILE A 90 3.39 18.69 -3.20
N TYR A 91 3.92 19.88 -3.47
CA TYR A 91 3.84 20.97 -2.51
C TYR A 91 3.44 22.29 -3.18
N GLY A 92 3.02 23.26 -2.39
CA GLY A 92 2.57 24.59 -2.81
C GLY A 92 1.52 25.12 -1.84
N ASP A 93 1.19 26.40 -1.96
CA ASP A 93 0.24 27.08 -1.08
C ASP A 93 -1.14 26.42 -1.05
N SER A 94 -1.92 26.76 -0.05
CA SER A 94 -3.31 26.26 0.06
C SER A 94 -4.15 26.69 -1.15
N GLY A 95 -5.03 25.80 -1.62
CA GLY A 95 -5.93 26.08 -2.74
C GLY A 95 -5.32 25.86 -4.14
N LEU A 96 -4.05 25.48 -4.27
CA LEU A 96 -3.40 25.29 -5.58
C LEU A 96 -3.70 23.91 -6.25
N GLY A 97 -4.56 23.10 -5.67
CA GLY A 97 -5.01 21.84 -6.28
C GLY A 97 -4.16 20.61 -5.91
N LYS A 98 -3.39 20.64 -4.81
CA LYS A 98 -2.59 19.49 -4.32
C LYS A 98 -3.45 18.25 -4.10
N THR A 99 -4.53 18.40 -3.33
CA THR A 99 -5.49 17.32 -3.04
C THR A 99 -6.14 16.79 -4.31
N HIS A 100 -6.55 17.68 -5.22
CA HIS A 100 -7.13 17.28 -6.51
C HIS A 100 -6.14 16.41 -7.30
N LEU A 101 -4.91 16.90 -7.51
CA LEU A 101 -3.91 16.14 -8.28
C LEU A 101 -3.57 14.81 -7.63
N SER A 102 -3.38 14.76 -6.31
CA SER A 102 -3.06 13.52 -5.60
C SER A 102 -4.18 12.48 -5.75
N GLN A 103 -5.44 12.90 -5.69
CA GLN A 103 -6.59 12.03 -5.89
C GLN A 103 -6.76 11.64 -7.36
N ALA A 104 -6.49 12.54 -8.32
CA ALA A 104 -6.50 12.23 -9.75
C ALA A 104 -5.55 11.07 -10.08
N ILE A 105 -4.35 11.09 -9.50
CA ILE A 105 -3.38 10.00 -9.64
C ILE A 105 -3.97 8.69 -9.09
N GLY A 106 -4.55 8.73 -7.89
CA GLY A 106 -5.16 7.56 -7.26
C GLY A 106 -6.31 6.96 -8.07
N ILE A 107 -7.18 7.82 -8.64
CA ILE A 107 -8.29 7.42 -9.52
C ILE A 107 -7.73 6.71 -10.75
N LYS A 108 -6.79 7.34 -11.47
CA LYS A 108 -6.19 6.77 -12.68
C LYS A 108 -5.48 5.43 -12.39
N VAL A 109 -4.75 5.32 -11.26
CA VAL A 109 -4.19 4.03 -10.83
C VAL A 109 -5.28 2.98 -10.65
N LYS A 110 -6.39 3.32 -10.02
CA LYS A 110 -7.48 2.37 -9.76
C LYS A 110 -8.22 1.95 -11.04
N GLU A 111 -8.34 2.85 -12.00
CA GLU A 111 -8.90 2.56 -13.32
C GLU A 111 -8.02 1.63 -14.15
N GLN A 112 -6.71 1.89 -14.17
CA GLN A 112 -5.76 1.09 -14.95
C GLN A 112 -5.40 -0.24 -14.28
N TYR A 113 -5.39 -0.29 -12.95
CA TYR A 113 -5.01 -1.45 -12.13
C TYR A 113 -6.08 -1.74 -11.07
N PRO A 114 -7.25 -2.27 -11.45
CA PRO A 114 -8.35 -2.53 -10.50
C PRO A 114 -7.96 -3.47 -9.35
N GLU A 115 -6.95 -4.31 -9.57
CA GLU A 115 -6.42 -5.24 -8.57
C GLU A 115 -5.53 -4.57 -7.52
N LYS A 116 -4.98 -3.38 -7.79
CA LYS A 116 -4.13 -2.65 -6.84
C LYS A 116 -4.97 -1.98 -5.75
N THR A 117 -4.48 -2.04 -4.55
CA THR A 117 -5.10 -1.37 -3.40
C THR A 117 -4.59 0.06 -3.32
N VAL A 118 -5.47 1.03 -3.59
CA VAL A 118 -5.20 2.46 -3.46
C VAL A 118 -5.89 2.98 -2.21
N LEU A 119 -5.21 3.80 -1.42
CA LEU A 119 -5.77 4.45 -0.24
C LEU A 119 -5.35 5.92 -0.20
N TYR A 120 -6.35 6.79 -0.13
CA TYR A 120 -6.21 8.20 0.21
C TYR A 120 -6.54 8.43 1.68
N VAL A 121 -5.69 9.15 2.38
CA VAL A 121 -5.93 9.56 3.78
C VAL A 121 -5.26 10.92 4.04
N ASN A 122 -5.96 11.80 4.74
CA ASN A 122 -5.37 13.03 5.27
C ASN A 122 -4.54 12.70 6.53
N ALA A 123 -3.44 13.42 6.75
CA ALA A 123 -2.51 13.17 7.85
C ALA A 123 -3.18 13.20 9.24
N ASN A 124 -4.15 14.07 9.47
CA ASN A 124 -4.91 14.12 10.73
C ASN A 124 -5.74 12.85 10.94
N LYS A 125 -6.38 12.32 9.88
CA LYS A 125 -7.13 11.06 9.96
C LYS A 125 -6.20 9.87 10.20
N PHE A 126 -5.04 9.85 9.54
CA PHE A 126 -4.00 8.86 9.79
C PHE A 126 -3.59 8.86 11.27
N GLN A 127 -3.31 10.05 11.84
CA GLN A 127 -2.99 10.21 13.25
C GLN A 127 -4.11 9.70 14.17
N THR A 128 -5.36 10.08 13.89
CA THR A 128 -6.52 9.66 14.69
C THR A 128 -6.65 8.14 14.71
N GLN A 129 -6.58 7.50 13.55
CA GLN A 129 -6.62 6.04 13.43
C GLN A 129 -5.47 5.36 14.18
N PHE A 130 -4.28 5.93 14.14
CA PHE A 130 -3.14 5.42 14.90
C PHE A 130 -3.38 5.52 16.42
N VAL A 131 -3.85 6.66 16.91
CA VAL A 131 -4.16 6.85 18.34
C VAL A 131 -5.24 5.86 18.78
N GLU A 132 -6.28 5.66 17.98
CA GLU A 132 -7.33 4.67 18.26
C GLU A 132 -6.77 3.25 18.30
N SER A 133 -5.86 2.91 17.39
CA SER A 133 -5.23 1.57 17.37
C SER A 133 -4.41 1.30 18.64
N ILE A 134 -3.74 2.33 19.19
CA ILE A 134 -3.04 2.21 20.47
C ILE A 134 -4.02 2.00 21.62
N ARG A 135 -5.10 2.78 21.67
CA ARG A 135 -6.13 2.67 22.73
C ARG A 135 -6.78 1.29 22.76
N ASN A 136 -6.98 0.70 21.57
CA ASN A 136 -7.61 -0.59 21.39
C ASN A 136 -6.59 -1.77 21.39
N ASN A 137 -5.30 -1.51 21.66
CA ASN A 137 -4.21 -2.48 21.64
C ASN A 137 -4.04 -3.20 20.28
N ASN A 138 -4.39 -2.54 19.17
CA ASN A 138 -4.38 -3.07 17.79
C ASN A 138 -3.30 -2.39 16.92
N LYS A 139 -2.18 -1.95 17.51
CA LYS A 139 -1.09 -1.28 16.78
C LYS A 139 -0.54 -2.14 15.62
N ASN A 140 -0.43 -3.45 15.82
CA ASN A 140 0.10 -4.35 14.81
C ASN A 140 -0.86 -4.49 13.61
N ASP A 141 -2.17 -4.53 13.85
CA ASP A 141 -3.18 -4.59 12.79
C ASP A 141 -3.16 -3.30 11.95
N PHE A 142 -3.02 -2.14 12.61
CA PHE A 142 -2.85 -0.85 11.95
C PHE A 142 -1.62 -0.84 11.03
N LEU A 143 -0.46 -1.27 11.55
CA LEU A 143 0.77 -1.34 10.77
C LEU A 143 0.61 -2.28 9.57
N HIS A 144 0.09 -3.49 9.81
CA HIS A 144 -0.11 -4.49 8.77
C HIS A 144 -1.10 -4.01 7.70
N PHE A 145 -2.19 -3.34 8.08
CA PHE A 145 -3.15 -2.77 7.13
C PHE A 145 -2.47 -1.80 6.15
N TYR A 146 -1.70 -0.82 6.68
CA TYR A 146 -1.01 0.14 5.82
C TYR A 146 0.08 -0.49 4.96
N GLN A 147 0.73 -1.55 5.43
CA GLN A 147 1.74 -2.29 4.66
C GLN A 147 1.16 -3.08 3.48
N MET A 148 -0.14 -3.37 3.47
CA MET A 148 -0.81 -4.05 2.34
C MET A 148 -1.19 -3.11 1.19
N ILE A 149 -1.13 -1.80 1.38
CA ILE A 149 -1.52 -0.80 0.37
C ILE A 149 -0.49 -0.78 -0.76
N ASP A 150 -0.95 -0.76 -2.02
CA ASP A 150 -0.07 -0.68 -3.19
C ASP A 150 0.23 0.76 -3.61
N THR A 151 -0.73 1.68 -3.42
CA THR A 151 -0.54 3.12 -3.63
C THR A 151 -1.12 3.88 -2.44
N LEU A 152 -0.25 4.46 -1.62
CA LEU A 152 -0.63 5.23 -0.45
C LEU A 152 -0.49 6.73 -0.73
N ILE A 153 -1.60 7.45 -0.56
CA ILE A 153 -1.67 8.91 -0.68
C ILE A 153 -1.87 9.49 0.71
N ILE A 154 -0.92 10.28 1.20
CA ILE A 154 -1.05 11.03 2.46
C ILE A 154 -1.14 12.51 2.11
N ASP A 155 -2.30 13.06 2.38
CA ASP A 155 -2.57 14.49 2.14
C ASP A 155 -2.22 15.32 3.39
N ASP A 156 -1.61 16.48 3.16
CA ASP A 156 -1.19 17.44 4.20
C ASP A 156 -0.22 16.83 5.24
N ILE A 157 0.85 16.18 4.78
CA ILE A 157 1.83 15.50 5.65
C ILE A 157 2.45 16.42 6.71
N HIS A 158 2.49 17.73 6.47
CA HIS A 158 2.99 18.73 7.42
C HIS A 158 2.20 18.77 8.73
N GLU A 159 0.94 18.32 8.74
CA GLU A 159 0.11 18.22 9.95
C GLU A 159 0.60 17.16 10.94
N LEU A 160 1.54 16.29 10.55
CA LEU A 160 2.24 15.40 11.48
C LEU A 160 3.32 16.11 12.31
N ALA A 161 3.57 17.40 12.10
CA ALA A 161 4.55 18.17 12.85
C ALA A 161 4.31 18.07 14.37
N GLY A 162 5.38 17.77 15.13
CA GLY A 162 5.32 17.60 16.58
C GLY A 162 4.62 16.32 17.07
N LYS A 163 4.22 15.41 16.17
CA LYS A 163 3.53 14.14 16.50
C LYS A 163 4.52 12.97 16.46
N GLU A 164 5.55 12.98 17.30
CA GLU A 164 6.67 12.04 17.26
C GLU A 164 6.26 10.57 17.10
N LYS A 165 5.33 10.08 17.94
CA LYS A 165 4.85 8.68 17.87
C LYS A 165 4.18 8.33 16.55
N THR A 166 3.47 9.29 15.94
CA THR A 166 2.82 9.12 14.64
C THR A 166 3.86 9.16 13.52
N GLN A 167 4.85 10.03 13.64
CA GLN A 167 5.97 10.09 12.70
C GLN A 167 6.78 8.79 12.72
N ASP A 168 7.01 8.21 13.91
CA ASP A 168 7.72 6.94 14.05
C ASP A 168 7.00 5.79 13.33
N ILE A 169 5.70 5.62 13.56
CA ILE A 169 4.94 4.57 12.86
C ILE A 169 4.87 4.82 11.35
N PHE A 170 4.71 6.08 10.94
CA PHE A 170 4.71 6.45 9.51
C PHE A 170 6.06 6.14 8.86
N PHE A 171 7.17 6.38 9.55
CA PHE A 171 8.50 6.02 9.09
C PHE A 171 8.64 4.51 8.80
N HIS A 172 8.10 3.66 9.65
CA HIS A 172 8.09 2.20 9.42
C HIS A 172 7.24 1.81 8.21
N ILE A 173 6.05 2.41 8.08
CA ILE A 173 5.17 2.20 6.93
C ILE A 173 5.85 2.66 5.64
N PHE A 174 6.41 3.86 5.63
CA PHE A 174 7.11 4.44 4.49
C PHE A 174 8.23 3.51 3.99
N ASN A 175 9.12 3.09 4.90
CA ASN A 175 10.23 2.22 4.53
C ASN A 175 9.74 0.89 3.94
N HIS A 176 8.73 0.28 4.54
CA HIS A 176 8.18 -0.98 4.03
C HIS A 176 7.62 -0.81 2.62
N LEU A 177 6.77 0.20 2.40
CA LEU A 177 6.16 0.45 1.10
C LEU A 177 7.21 0.76 0.03
N HIS A 178 8.17 1.63 0.34
CA HIS A 178 9.24 1.97 -0.58
C HIS A 178 10.12 0.76 -0.94
N GLN A 179 10.54 -0.04 0.03
CA GLN A 179 11.36 -1.23 -0.19
C GLN A 179 10.65 -2.33 -0.97
N THR A 180 9.33 -2.41 -0.86
CA THR A 180 8.51 -3.39 -1.59
C THR A 180 8.02 -2.87 -2.94
N GLY A 181 8.53 -1.72 -3.42
CA GLY A 181 8.19 -1.15 -4.72
C GLY A 181 6.76 -0.63 -4.82
N LYS A 182 6.15 -0.28 -3.69
CA LYS A 182 4.81 0.32 -3.64
C LYS A 182 4.90 1.84 -3.75
N GLN A 183 3.89 2.48 -4.32
CA GLN A 183 3.90 3.91 -4.58
C GLN A 183 3.47 4.72 -3.37
N LEU A 184 4.23 5.77 -3.09
CA LEU A 184 3.91 6.80 -2.09
C LEU A 184 3.68 8.14 -2.79
N ILE A 185 2.60 8.83 -2.42
CA ILE A 185 2.26 10.18 -2.86
C ILE A 185 1.98 11.01 -1.61
N LEU A 186 2.68 12.12 -1.48
CA LEU A 186 2.60 12.98 -0.30
C LEU A 186 2.28 14.39 -0.76
N THR A 187 1.40 15.11 -0.04
CA THR A 187 1.17 16.53 -0.27
C THR A 187 1.55 17.36 0.95
N SER A 188 1.90 18.62 0.71
CA SER A 188 2.25 19.57 1.77
C SER A 188 2.10 21.00 1.30
N ASP A 189 1.97 21.95 2.23
CA ASP A 189 2.02 23.38 1.91
C ASP A 189 3.44 23.88 1.66
N LYS A 190 4.46 23.14 2.13
CA LYS A 190 5.87 23.51 2.02
C LYS A 190 6.73 22.39 1.47
N PRO A 191 7.85 22.73 0.81
CA PRO A 191 8.82 21.72 0.36
C PRO A 191 9.41 20.95 1.56
N PRO A 192 9.92 19.72 1.35
CA PRO A 192 10.45 18.89 2.44
C PRO A 192 11.51 19.59 3.30
N ILE A 193 12.33 20.46 2.70
CA ILE A 193 13.42 21.14 3.41
C ILE A 193 12.92 22.18 4.42
N GLU A 194 11.71 22.71 4.23
CA GLU A 194 11.11 23.75 5.09
C GLU A 194 10.15 23.21 6.13
N LEU A 195 9.94 21.87 6.17
CA LEU A 195 9.05 21.24 7.14
C LEU A 195 9.65 21.30 8.54
N GLN A 196 9.05 22.14 9.39
CA GLN A 196 9.39 22.22 10.81
C GLN A 196 8.60 21.20 11.63
N GLY A 197 9.23 20.65 12.68
CA GLY A 197 8.57 19.67 13.56
C GLY A 197 8.41 18.27 12.96
N ILE A 198 8.92 18.04 11.75
CA ILE A 198 9.07 16.71 11.14
C ILE A 198 10.49 16.20 11.36
N GLU A 199 10.63 14.94 11.75
CA GLU A 199 11.91 14.32 12.02
C GLU A 199 12.80 14.27 10.76
N GLN A 200 14.09 14.54 10.94
CA GLN A 200 15.07 14.60 9.84
C GLN A 200 15.15 13.33 9.01
N ARG A 201 14.90 12.16 9.64
CA ARG A 201 14.85 10.88 8.94
C ARG A 201 13.70 10.79 7.94
N LEU A 202 12.53 11.40 8.22
CA LEU A 202 11.40 11.47 7.28
C LEU A 202 11.68 12.49 6.17
N ILE A 203 12.20 13.67 6.52
CA ILE A 203 12.60 14.70 5.53
C ILE A 203 13.57 14.13 4.50
N SER A 204 14.56 13.35 4.95
CA SER A 204 15.53 12.71 4.05
C SER A 204 14.84 11.77 3.06
N ARG A 205 13.81 11.05 3.49
CA ARG A 205 13.03 10.12 2.65
C ARG A 205 12.10 10.83 1.68
N PHE A 206 11.49 11.93 2.10
CA PHE A 206 10.64 12.73 1.22
C PHE A 206 11.41 13.27 0.02
N LYS A 207 12.72 13.45 0.16
CA LYS A 207 13.63 13.89 -0.92
C LYS A 207 14.11 12.78 -1.86
N TRP A 208 13.81 11.51 -1.60
CA TRP A 208 14.33 10.41 -2.43
C TRP A 208 13.75 10.38 -3.83
N GLY A 209 12.49 10.76 -3.97
CA GLY A 209 11.79 10.78 -5.25
C GLY A 209 11.76 12.16 -5.89
N LEU A 210 10.63 12.54 -6.42
CA LEU A 210 10.41 13.86 -7.04
C LEU A 210 9.62 14.76 -6.11
N SER A 211 10.12 15.98 -5.87
CA SER A 211 9.36 17.07 -5.25
C SER A 211 8.90 18.01 -6.36
N ALA A 212 7.58 18.11 -6.53
CA ALA A 212 6.95 18.93 -7.57
C ALA A 212 6.19 20.11 -6.96
N ASP A 213 6.53 21.31 -7.40
CA ASP A 213 5.93 22.55 -6.96
C ASP A 213 4.62 22.84 -7.71
N LEU A 214 3.62 23.32 -6.99
CA LEU A 214 2.41 23.91 -7.56
C LEU A 214 2.42 25.41 -7.29
N GLN A 215 2.48 26.20 -8.35
CA GLN A 215 2.51 27.65 -8.28
C GLN A 215 1.11 28.25 -8.50
N ALA A 216 0.96 29.53 -8.18
CA ALA A 216 -0.28 30.23 -8.44
C ALA A 216 -0.56 30.27 -9.96
N PRO A 217 -1.80 29.91 -10.39
CA PRO A 217 -2.15 29.91 -11.80
C PRO A 217 -2.17 31.34 -12.37
N ASP A 218 -1.72 31.48 -13.60
CA ASP A 218 -1.82 32.72 -14.37
C ASP A 218 -3.29 33.01 -14.74
N LEU A 219 -3.52 34.19 -15.35
CA LEU A 219 -4.87 34.62 -15.69
C LEU A 219 -5.56 33.65 -16.67
N GLU A 220 -4.84 33.13 -17.65
CA GLU A 220 -5.39 32.24 -18.66
C GLU A 220 -5.82 30.89 -18.00
N THR A 221 -4.97 30.35 -17.16
CA THR A 221 -5.28 29.12 -16.41
C THR A 221 -6.46 29.32 -15.46
N ARG A 222 -6.53 30.48 -14.77
CA ARG A 222 -7.67 30.81 -13.90
C ARG A 222 -9.01 30.88 -14.65
N ILE A 223 -9.00 31.48 -15.85
CA ILE A 223 -10.22 31.54 -16.69
C ILE A 223 -10.67 30.14 -17.12
N LYS A 224 -9.73 29.22 -17.37
CA LYS A 224 -10.08 27.83 -17.72
C LYS A 224 -10.61 27.01 -16.53
N ILE A 225 -10.27 27.40 -15.30
CA ILE A 225 -10.73 26.73 -14.07
C ILE A 225 -12.15 27.17 -13.70
N LEU A 226 -12.56 28.40 -14.06
CA LEU A 226 -13.91 28.96 -13.80
C LEU A 226 -14.92 28.47 -14.82
#